data_61ba817e7315e80ca7e8e9cdea253339
#
_entry.id   61ba817e7315e80ca7e8e9cdea253339
#
_cell.length_a   1.000
_cell.length_b   1.000
_cell.length_c   1.000
_cell.angle_alpha   90.00
_cell.angle_beta   90.00
_cell.angle_gamma   90.00
#
_symmetry.space_group_name_H-M   'P 1'
#
loop_
_entity.id
_entity.type
_entity.pdbx_description
1 polymer ?
#
loop_
_entity_poly.entity_id
_entity_poly.type
_entity_poly.pdbx_seq_one_letter_code
_entity_poly.pdbx_strand_id
1 'polypeptide(L)'
;MKEVILAKSAGFCFGVQRAMDTVYAEADKKNVYTYGPIIHNTEVVNELESKGVKAVNDISEIPEPEKSTVIIRSHGVSKAVYESIKNSGAKIVDATCPFVLKIHKIVKDASAEGDQIVIIGNEKHPEVEGIMGWSETPVHVVDTVEKAEKLKLDKSKNVRVVSQTTFNYKKFQDLVEIIKKKEYNICISNTICNATEERQNEARRISRRADAMIVIGDSSSSNTRKLYEICKTECQETFYIQTLSGLELDKLKSSDCIGITAGASTPNNIIEEVYTNVRRKLCTDVR
;
A
#
# COMPACT_ATOMS: atom_id res chain seq x y z
N MET A 1 23.77 10.63 -25.18
CA MET A 1 24.02 10.74 -23.70
C MET A 1 22.93 9.95 -23.02
N LYS A 2 23.28 8.94 -22.25
CA LYS A 2 22.28 8.09 -21.54
C LYS A 2 21.55 8.90 -20.48
N GLU A 3 20.24 8.79 -20.43
CA GLU A 3 19.35 9.50 -19.50
C GLU A 3 18.89 8.58 -18.38
N VAL A 4 18.90 9.06 -17.11
CA VAL A 4 18.29 8.35 -15.98
C VAL A 4 17.24 9.25 -15.35
N ILE A 5 16.00 8.81 -15.41
CA ILE A 5 14.82 9.53 -14.90
C ILE A 5 14.37 8.91 -13.58
N LEU A 6 14.56 9.62 -12.48
CA LEU A 6 13.97 9.25 -11.19
C LEU A 6 12.58 9.86 -11.06
N ALA A 7 11.57 9.03 -10.77
CA ALA A 7 10.22 9.51 -10.51
C ALA A 7 10.21 10.41 -9.25
N LYS A 8 9.56 11.58 -9.36
CA LYS A 8 9.45 12.54 -8.24
C LYS A 8 8.62 11.98 -7.08
N SER A 9 7.65 11.13 -7.40
CA SER A 9 6.79 10.47 -6.42
C SER A 9 7.41 9.21 -5.79
N ALA A 10 8.65 8.84 -6.15
CA ALA A 10 9.32 7.66 -5.58
C ALA A 10 9.54 7.81 -4.06
N GLY A 11 9.34 6.72 -3.30
CA GLY A 11 9.59 6.69 -1.86
C GLY A 11 8.36 6.94 -0.98
N PHE A 12 8.59 7.23 0.30
CA PHE A 12 7.53 7.30 1.30
C PHE A 12 6.44 8.30 0.92
N CYS A 13 5.19 7.85 0.98
CA CYS A 13 4.04 8.75 0.94
C CYS A 13 3.80 9.37 2.33
N PHE A 14 2.94 10.40 2.40
CA PHE A 14 2.60 11.05 3.66
C PHE A 14 2.17 10.06 4.76
N GLY A 15 1.29 9.08 4.44
CA GLY A 15 0.79 8.12 5.42
C GLY A 15 1.87 7.18 5.94
N VAL A 16 2.78 6.76 5.07
CA VAL A 16 3.94 5.93 5.45
C VAL A 16 4.94 6.74 6.27
N GLN A 17 5.29 7.95 5.84
CA GLN A 17 6.20 8.83 6.59
C GLN A 17 5.67 9.06 8.02
N ARG A 18 4.38 9.42 8.15
CA ARG A 18 3.73 9.59 9.46
C ARG A 18 3.83 8.33 10.33
N ALA A 19 3.62 7.14 9.75
CA ALA A 19 3.73 5.88 10.51
C ALA A 19 5.17 5.61 10.96
N MET A 20 6.15 5.91 10.11
CA MET A 20 7.57 5.80 10.46
C MET A 20 7.97 6.78 11.55
N ASP A 21 7.58 8.04 11.45
CA ASP A 21 7.85 9.06 12.48
C ASP A 21 7.23 8.64 13.82
N THR A 22 6.00 8.07 13.78
CA THR A 22 5.30 7.59 14.96
C THR A 22 6.04 6.43 15.63
N VAL A 23 6.51 5.44 14.86
CA VAL A 23 7.21 4.28 15.45
C VAL A 23 8.59 4.68 15.97
N TYR A 24 9.32 5.54 15.28
CA TYR A 24 10.62 6.01 15.76
C TYR A 24 10.50 6.85 17.04
N ALA A 25 9.45 7.64 17.21
CA ALA A 25 9.21 8.38 18.45
C ALA A 25 8.93 7.48 19.68
N GLU A 26 8.53 6.23 19.45
CA GLU A 26 8.30 5.24 20.52
C GLU A 26 9.47 4.23 20.65
N ALA A 27 10.33 4.08 19.62
CA ALA A 27 11.31 2.99 19.52
C ALA A 27 12.35 2.92 20.65
N ASP A 28 12.67 4.05 21.26
CA ASP A 28 13.63 4.09 22.40
C ASP A 28 13.01 3.65 23.74
N LYS A 29 11.69 3.40 23.77
CA LYS A 29 10.98 2.94 24.95
C LYS A 29 11.02 1.41 25.06
N LYS A 30 10.81 0.90 26.27
CA LYS A 30 10.70 -0.55 26.49
C LYS A 30 9.31 -1.06 26.13
N ASN A 31 9.24 -2.34 25.74
CA ASN A 31 7.99 -3.06 25.47
C ASN A 31 7.14 -2.37 24.38
N VAL A 32 7.78 -2.03 23.26
CA VAL A 32 7.10 -1.46 22.08
C VAL A 32 6.86 -2.53 21.06
N TYR A 33 5.62 -2.64 20.63
CA TYR A 33 5.18 -3.60 19.63
C TYR A 33 4.41 -2.90 18.51
N THR A 34 4.48 -3.41 17.29
CA THR A 34 3.57 -3.02 16.21
C THR A 34 2.57 -4.14 15.96
N TYR A 35 1.30 -3.82 15.78
CA TYR A 35 0.31 -4.81 15.40
C TYR A 35 0.38 -5.04 13.88
N GLY A 36 1.03 -6.13 13.50
CA GLY A 36 1.53 -6.40 12.15
C GLY A 36 2.71 -5.49 11.77
N PRO A 37 3.39 -5.73 10.64
CA PRO A 37 4.48 -4.88 10.17
C PRO A 37 3.98 -3.45 9.97
N ILE A 38 4.71 -2.46 10.46
CA ILE A 38 4.31 -1.02 10.42
C ILE A 38 4.02 -0.55 9.00
N ILE A 39 4.82 -1.04 8.06
CA ILE A 39 4.67 -0.90 6.60
C ILE A 39 5.12 -2.19 5.92
N HIS A 40 4.72 -2.41 4.66
CA HIS A 40 5.19 -3.53 3.85
C HIS A 40 6.60 -3.25 3.29
N ASN A 41 7.61 -3.43 4.13
CA ASN A 41 9.02 -3.37 3.77
C ASN A 41 9.87 -4.14 4.80
N THR A 42 10.45 -5.26 4.36
CA THR A 42 11.22 -6.17 5.22
C THR A 42 12.46 -5.52 5.82
N GLU A 43 13.18 -4.67 5.06
CA GLU A 43 14.37 -3.97 5.56
C GLU A 43 14.01 -3.05 6.75
N VAL A 44 12.89 -2.34 6.63
CA VAL A 44 12.39 -1.46 7.70
C VAL A 44 11.94 -2.27 8.93
N VAL A 45 11.27 -3.41 8.72
CA VAL A 45 10.86 -4.28 9.83
C VAL A 45 12.09 -4.80 10.57
N ASN A 46 13.10 -5.31 9.86
CA ASN A 46 14.34 -5.80 10.44
C ASN A 46 15.11 -4.69 11.20
N GLU A 47 15.14 -3.47 10.67
CA GLU A 47 15.74 -2.32 11.35
C GLU A 47 15.02 -2.03 12.67
N LEU A 48 13.70 -2.01 12.68
CA LEU A 48 12.91 -1.76 13.89
C LEU A 48 13.06 -2.88 14.92
N GLU A 49 13.13 -4.14 14.48
CA GLU A 49 13.43 -5.27 15.38
C GLU A 49 14.81 -5.14 16.04
N SER A 50 15.81 -4.69 15.30
CA SER A 50 17.15 -4.41 15.86
C SER A 50 17.15 -3.31 16.93
N LYS A 51 16.15 -2.42 16.89
CA LYS A 51 15.89 -1.36 17.89
C LYS A 51 14.97 -1.82 19.02
N GLY A 52 14.52 -3.09 19.02
CA GLY A 52 13.66 -3.67 20.05
C GLY A 52 12.16 -3.49 19.83
N VAL A 53 11.73 -2.95 18.68
CA VAL A 53 10.31 -2.87 18.30
C VAL A 53 9.92 -4.15 17.57
N LYS A 54 9.03 -4.96 18.15
CA LYS A 54 8.62 -6.26 17.60
C LYS A 54 7.27 -6.18 16.90
N ALA A 55 7.15 -6.82 15.73
CA ALA A 55 5.86 -6.98 15.07
C ALA A 55 5.16 -8.23 15.63
N VAL A 56 3.89 -8.08 16.04
CA VAL A 56 3.01 -9.17 16.52
C VAL A 56 1.74 -9.20 15.67
N ASN A 57 1.14 -10.37 15.56
CA ASN A 57 -0.11 -10.54 14.80
C ASN A 57 -1.32 -10.74 15.72
N ASP A 58 -1.08 -11.03 17.00
CA ASP A 58 -2.11 -11.17 18.01
C ASP A 58 -1.64 -10.55 19.34
N ILE A 59 -2.58 -10.00 20.11
CA ILE A 59 -2.29 -9.37 21.40
C ILE A 59 -1.78 -10.39 22.44
N SER A 60 -2.12 -11.65 22.29
CA SER A 60 -1.64 -12.74 23.16
C SER A 60 -0.14 -13.04 23.02
N GLU A 61 0.50 -12.54 21.96
CA GLU A 61 1.96 -12.63 21.80
C GLU A 61 2.72 -11.65 22.71
N ILE A 62 2.02 -10.69 23.33
CA ILE A 62 2.61 -9.68 24.23
C ILE A 62 2.52 -10.17 25.67
N PRO A 63 3.64 -10.42 26.38
CA PRO A 63 3.63 -11.01 27.72
C PRO A 63 2.93 -10.15 28.78
N GLU A 64 3.12 -8.83 28.74
CA GLU A 64 2.56 -7.85 29.70
C GLU A 64 1.94 -6.68 28.92
N PRO A 65 0.75 -6.88 28.34
CA PRO A 65 0.13 -5.86 27.51
C PRO A 65 -0.06 -4.52 28.24
N GLU A 66 -0.46 -4.56 29.52
CA GLU A 66 -0.73 -3.37 30.36
C GLU A 66 0.52 -2.51 30.63
N LYS A 67 1.72 -3.09 30.41
CA LYS A 67 3.02 -2.38 30.51
C LYS A 67 3.63 -2.06 29.14
N SER A 68 2.89 -2.33 28.07
CA SER A 68 3.39 -2.26 26.70
C SER A 68 2.74 -1.13 25.91
N THR A 69 3.45 -0.65 24.90
CA THR A 69 2.90 0.23 23.86
C THR A 69 2.66 -0.59 22.60
N VAL A 70 1.43 -0.56 22.08
CA VAL A 70 1.05 -1.22 20.83
C VAL A 70 0.77 -0.16 19.77
N ILE A 71 1.56 -0.16 18.71
CA ILE A 71 1.43 0.76 17.59
C ILE A 71 0.60 0.07 16.51
N ILE A 72 -0.54 0.66 16.15
CA ILE A 72 -1.34 0.19 15.02
C ILE A 72 -0.67 0.63 13.73
N ARG A 73 -0.43 -0.33 12.82
CA ARG A 73 0.24 -0.12 11.52
C ARG A 73 -0.52 0.86 10.62
N SER A 74 0.17 1.38 9.58
CA SER A 74 -0.39 2.35 8.61
C SER A 74 -1.65 1.88 7.88
N HIS A 75 -1.85 0.57 7.75
CA HIS A 75 -3.02 -0.05 7.10
C HIS A 75 -4.28 -0.07 7.97
N GLY A 76 -4.15 0.28 9.26
CA GLY A 76 -5.23 0.12 10.23
C GLY A 76 -5.50 -1.33 10.60
N VAL A 77 -6.50 -1.51 11.44
CA VAL A 77 -7.00 -2.80 11.92
C VAL A 77 -8.53 -2.80 11.97
N SER A 78 -9.14 -3.98 12.09
CA SER A 78 -10.59 -4.11 12.30
C SER A 78 -11.02 -3.55 13.66
N LYS A 79 -12.31 -3.23 13.81
CA LYS A 79 -12.91 -2.78 15.08
C LYS A 79 -12.65 -3.81 16.19
N ALA A 80 -12.81 -5.10 15.90
CA ALA A 80 -12.59 -6.16 16.88
C ALA A 80 -11.13 -6.19 17.38
N VAL A 81 -10.16 -6.06 16.48
CA VAL A 81 -8.74 -5.98 16.85
C VAL A 81 -8.45 -4.72 17.67
N TYR A 82 -8.98 -3.58 17.25
CA TYR A 82 -8.81 -2.32 18.00
C TYR A 82 -9.33 -2.45 19.44
N GLU A 83 -10.54 -3.00 19.63
CA GLU A 83 -11.13 -3.22 20.95
C GLU A 83 -10.35 -4.29 21.74
N SER A 84 -9.83 -5.34 21.11
CA SER A 84 -8.96 -6.33 21.76
C SER A 84 -7.70 -5.68 22.35
N ILE A 85 -7.01 -4.84 21.56
CA ILE A 85 -5.83 -4.10 22.04
C ILE A 85 -6.22 -3.18 23.21
N LYS A 86 -7.32 -2.46 23.08
CA LYS A 86 -7.82 -1.56 24.14
C LYS A 86 -8.12 -2.30 25.43
N ASN A 87 -8.82 -3.43 25.33
CA ASN A 87 -9.22 -4.23 26.49
C ASN A 87 -8.04 -4.95 27.16
N SER A 88 -6.92 -5.14 26.47
CA SER A 88 -5.69 -5.69 27.06
C SER A 88 -5.00 -4.75 28.05
N GLY A 89 -5.39 -3.48 28.08
CA GLY A 89 -4.75 -2.45 28.90
C GLY A 89 -3.49 -1.83 28.28
N ALA A 90 -3.08 -2.25 27.10
CA ALA A 90 -1.94 -1.69 26.41
C ALA A 90 -2.14 -0.21 26.05
N LYS A 91 -1.05 0.57 26.08
CA LYS A 91 -1.06 1.92 25.52
C LYS A 91 -1.16 1.85 24.00
N ILE A 92 -2.26 2.34 23.44
CA ILE A 92 -2.44 2.39 21.98
C ILE A 92 -1.79 3.65 21.39
N VAL A 93 -0.99 3.46 20.34
CA VAL A 93 -0.50 4.53 19.46
C VAL A 93 -0.98 4.24 18.05
N ASP A 94 -1.93 5.02 17.55
CA ASP A 94 -2.55 4.77 16.25
C ASP A 94 -1.78 5.47 15.12
N ALA A 95 -1.01 4.68 14.36
CA ALA A 95 -0.29 5.13 13.17
C ALA A 95 -1.09 4.89 11.87
N THR A 96 -2.36 4.49 11.95
CA THR A 96 -3.23 4.31 10.78
C THR A 96 -3.24 5.56 9.91
N CYS A 97 -3.04 5.37 8.61
CA CYS A 97 -3.10 6.46 7.65
C CYS A 97 -4.46 7.18 7.71
N PRO A 98 -4.52 8.52 7.76
CA PRO A 98 -5.78 9.26 7.78
C PRO A 98 -6.73 8.93 6.62
N PHE A 99 -6.19 8.59 5.45
CA PHE A 99 -7.00 8.15 4.31
C PHE A 99 -7.68 6.81 4.58
N VAL A 100 -7.02 5.88 5.28
CA VAL A 100 -7.61 4.60 5.70
C VAL A 100 -8.68 4.82 6.79
N LEU A 101 -8.39 5.67 7.80
CA LEU A 101 -9.38 6.04 8.82
C LEU A 101 -10.66 6.64 8.21
N LYS A 102 -10.51 7.44 7.16
CA LYS A 102 -11.66 7.97 6.41
C LYS A 102 -12.51 6.85 5.81
N ILE A 103 -11.88 5.78 5.26
CA ILE A 103 -12.62 4.64 4.72
C ILE A 103 -13.33 3.87 5.83
N HIS A 104 -12.66 3.63 6.96
CA HIS A 104 -13.27 3.00 8.13
C HIS A 104 -14.54 3.76 8.56
N LYS A 105 -14.46 5.10 8.61
CA LYS A 105 -15.63 5.94 8.94
C LYS A 105 -16.74 5.81 7.91
N ILE A 106 -16.43 5.89 6.61
CA ILE A 106 -17.43 5.76 5.53
C ILE A 106 -18.16 4.42 5.62
N VAL A 107 -17.41 3.32 5.79
CA VAL A 107 -17.98 1.96 5.86
C VAL A 107 -18.82 1.80 7.12
N LYS A 108 -18.32 2.25 8.27
CA LYS A 108 -19.06 2.21 9.54
C LYS A 108 -20.38 2.98 9.44
N ASP A 109 -20.33 4.23 8.98
CA ASP A 109 -21.52 5.10 8.93
C ASP A 109 -22.56 4.52 7.94
N ALA A 110 -22.13 4.12 6.72
CA ALA A 110 -23.02 3.56 5.72
C ALA A 110 -23.64 2.21 6.15
N SER A 111 -22.86 1.33 6.77
CA SER A 111 -23.39 0.04 7.26
C SER A 111 -24.36 0.21 8.43
N ALA A 112 -24.17 1.20 9.30
CA ALA A 112 -25.11 1.53 10.37
C ALA A 112 -26.45 2.05 9.82
N GLU A 113 -26.47 2.66 8.63
CA GLU A 113 -27.66 3.07 7.90
C GLU A 113 -28.32 1.90 7.14
N GLY A 114 -27.71 0.70 7.16
CA GLY A 114 -28.20 -0.50 6.49
C GLY A 114 -27.73 -0.67 5.05
N ASP A 115 -26.83 0.17 4.54
CA ASP A 115 -26.23 0.03 3.21
C ASP A 115 -25.47 -1.29 3.10
N GLN A 116 -25.51 -1.91 1.92
CA GLN A 116 -24.63 -3.02 1.55
C GLN A 116 -23.27 -2.46 1.15
N ILE A 117 -22.20 -3.07 1.64
CA ILE A 117 -20.84 -2.58 1.42
C ILE A 117 -20.15 -3.38 0.32
N VAL A 118 -19.60 -2.67 -0.67
CA VAL A 118 -18.73 -3.24 -1.71
C VAL A 118 -17.35 -2.59 -1.59
N ILE A 119 -16.32 -3.41 -1.42
CA ILE A 119 -14.93 -2.96 -1.38
C ILE A 119 -14.24 -3.42 -2.66
N ILE A 120 -13.74 -2.47 -3.46
CA ILE A 120 -12.89 -2.78 -4.60
C ILE A 120 -11.43 -2.87 -4.11
N GLY A 121 -10.92 -4.10 -3.97
CA GLY A 121 -9.61 -4.36 -3.37
C GLY A 121 -9.28 -5.84 -3.24
N ASN A 122 -8.07 -6.14 -2.78
CA ASN A 122 -7.65 -7.51 -2.51
C ASN A 122 -8.13 -7.94 -1.11
N GLU A 123 -9.01 -8.91 -1.05
CA GLU A 123 -9.65 -9.42 0.18
C GLU A 123 -8.64 -9.83 1.26
N LYS A 124 -7.50 -10.41 0.84
CA LYS A 124 -6.43 -10.87 1.74
C LYS A 124 -5.45 -9.76 2.13
N HIS A 125 -5.71 -8.53 1.76
CA HIS A 125 -4.83 -7.42 2.12
C HIS A 125 -5.21 -6.86 3.50
N PRO A 126 -4.23 -6.60 4.40
CA PRO A 126 -4.50 -6.10 5.76
C PRO A 126 -5.37 -4.85 5.83
N GLU A 127 -5.24 -3.93 4.86
CA GLU A 127 -6.09 -2.74 4.78
C GLU A 127 -7.56 -3.12 4.51
N VAL A 128 -7.80 -4.06 3.58
CA VAL A 128 -9.17 -4.50 3.23
C VAL A 128 -9.77 -5.28 4.38
N GLU A 129 -9.04 -6.19 5.03
CA GLU A 129 -9.47 -6.89 6.25
C GLU A 129 -9.83 -5.90 7.36
N GLY A 130 -9.00 -4.86 7.53
CA GLY A 130 -9.28 -3.77 8.46
C GLY A 130 -10.60 -3.07 8.14
N ILE A 131 -10.80 -2.65 6.89
CA ILE A 131 -12.01 -1.95 6.43
C ILE A 131 -13.26 -2.84 6.61
N MET A 132 -13.19 -4.12 6.23
CA MET A 132 -14.30 -5.08 6.39
C MET A 132 -14.78 -5.15 7.84
N GLY A 133 -13.85 -5.15 8.79
CA GLY A 133 -14.16 -5.26 10.21
C GLY A 133 -14.81 -4.02 10.85
N TRP A 134 -15.00 -2.94 10.10
CA TRP A 134 -15.77 -1.76 10.54
C TRP A 134 -17.22 -1.76 10.03
N SER A 135 -17.59 -2.72 9.18
CA SER A 135 -18.96 -2.85 8.68
C SER A 135 -19.85 -3.61 9.67
N GLU A 136 -21.09 -3.15 9.83
CA GLU A 136 -22.17 -3.84 10.57
C GLU A 136 -23.06 -4.67 9.64
N THR A 137 -22.89 -4.52 8.31
CA THR A 137 -23.61 -5.28 7.28
C THR A 137 -22.65 -6.19 6.50
N PRO A 138 -23.13 -7.20 5.76
CA PRO A 138 -22.29 -8.03 4.91
C PRO A 138 -21.48 -7.21 3.91
N VAL A 139 -20.21 -7.58 3.74
CA VAL A 139 -19.27 -6.91 2.83
C VAL A 139 -18.98 -7.82 1.64
N HIS A 140 -18.97 -7.24 0.44
CA HIS A 140 -18.58 -7.90 -0.79
C HIS A 140 -17.27 -7.33 -1.31
N VAL A 141 -16.24 -8.17 -1.49
CA VAL A 141 -14.94 -7.72 -2.02
C VAL A 141 -14.83 -8.10 -3.49
N VAL A 142 -14.51 -7.10 -4.31
CA VAL A 142 -14.42 -7.23 -5.77
C VAL A 142 -13.05 -6.74 -6.23
N ASP A 143 -12.26 -7.61 -6.88
CA ASP A 143 -10.93 -7.29 -7.41
C ASP A 143 -10.76 -7.69 -8.88
N THR A 144 -11.76 -8.38 -9.46
CA THR A 144 -11.75 -8.85 -10.86
C THR A 144 -13.08 -8.56 -11.55
N VAL A 145 -13.04 -8.51 -12.88
CA VAL A 145 -14.23 -8.38 -13.74
C VAL A 145 -15.24 -9.50 -13.44
N GLU A 146 -14.75 -10.72 -13.31
CA GLU A 146 -15.60 -11.88 -13.02
C GLU A 146 -16.37 -11.73 -11.70
N LYS A 147 -15.70 -11.26 -10.62
CA LYS A 147 -16.37 -11.00 -9.33
C LYS A 147 -17.38 -9.87 -9.45
N ALA A 148 -17.10 -8.81 -10.22
CA ALA A 148 -18.03 -7.72 -10.48
C ALA A 148 -19.26 -8.20 -11.25
N GLU A 149 -19.09 -9.04 -12.27
CA GLU A 149 -20.18 -9.62 -13.04
C GLU A 149 -21.07 -10.57 -12.22
N LYS A 150 -20.43 -11.36 -11.33
CA LYS A 150 -21.14 -12.30 -10.44
C LYS A 150 -21.76 -11.64 -9.22
N LEU A 151 -21.46 -10.37 -8.94
CA LEU A 151 -21.95 -9.65 -7.77
C LEU A 151 -23.48 -9.62 -7.77
N LYS A 152 -24.09 -10.12 -6.69
CA LYS A 152 -25.54 -10.12 -6.44
C LYS A 152 -25.80 -9.41 -5.13
N LEU A 153 -26.58 -8.34 -5.18
CA LEU A 153 -26.95 -7.50 -4.05
C LEU A 153 -28.48 -7.37 -4.01
N ASP A 154 -28.99 -7.01 -2.85
CA ASP A 154 -30.40 -6.68 -2.68
C ASP A 154 -30.70 -5.32 -3.32
N LYS A 155 -31.55 -5.29 -4.35
CA LYS A 155 -31.93 -4.07 -5.07
C LYS A 155 -32.79 -3.10 -4.25
N SER A 156 -33.35 -3.55 -3.14
CA SER A 156 -34.16 -2.71 -2.24
C SER A 156 -33.30 -1.86 -1.29
N LYS A 157 -31.99 -2.15 -1.19
CA LYS A 157 -31.05 -1.46 -0.31
C LYS A 157 -30.07 -0.60 -1.09
N ASN A 158 -29.59 0.44 -0.44
CA ASN A 158 -28.47 1.21 -0.97
C ASN A 158 -27.17 0.40 -0.96
N VAL A 159 -26.25 0.76 -1.85
CA VAL A 159 -24.95 0.13 -1.98
C VAL A 159 -23.85 1.18 -1.85
N ARG A 160 -23.00 1.05 -0.86
CA ARG A 160 -21.82 1.89 -0.69
C ARG A 160 -20.60 1.20 -1.31
N VAL A 161 -20.02 1.83 -2.32
CA VAL A 161 -18.77 1.33 -2.94
C VAL A 161 -17.60 2.16 -2.46
N VAL A 162 -16.59 1.49 -1.92
CA VAL A 162 -15.28 2.07 -1.54
C VAL A 162 -14.15 1.27 -2.20
N SER A 163 -12.93 1.75 -2.15
CA SER A 163 -11.76 1.05 -2.68
C SER A 163 -10.62 0.99 -1.68
N GLN A 164 -9.77 -0.03 -1.81
CA GLN A 164 -8.44 -0.07 -1.21
C GLN A 164 -7.62 1.12 -1.71
N THR A 165 -6.91 1.81 -0.80
CA THR A 165 -6.17 3.05 -1.12
C THR A 165 -5.10 2.88 -2.19
N THR A 166 -4.54 1.67 -2.33
CA THR A 166 -3.47 1.34 -3.29
C THR A 166 -3.96 0.57 -4.52
N PHE A 167 -5.28 0.50 -4.76
CA PHE A 167 -5.82 -0.21 -5.92
C PHE A 167 -5.44 0.48 -7.24
N ASN A 168 -5.42 -0.28 -8.34
CA ASN A 168 -5.15 0.27 -9.67
C ASN A 168 -6.33 1.16 -10.11
N TYR A 169 -6.07 2.43 -10.37
CA TYR A 169 -7.09 3.42 -10.69
C TYR A 169 -7.91 3.07 -11.93
N LYS A 170 -7.25 2.62 -13.01
CA LYS A 170 -7.96 2.21 -14.23
C LYS A 170 -8.85 0.99 -14.00
N LYS A 171 -8.32 -0.04 -13.33
CA LYS A 171 -9.11 -1.22 -12.97
C LYS A 171 -10.31 -0.87 -12.07
N PHE A 172 -10.14 0.09 -11.15
CA PHE A 172 -11.25 0.58 -10.32
C PHE A 172 -12.37 1.17 -11.19
N GLN A 173 -12.02 2.04 -12.15
CA GLN A 173 -13.00 2.62 -13.06
C GLN A 173 -13.76 1.54 -13.86
N ASP A 174 -13.03 0.57 -14.42
CA ASP A 174 -13.60 -0.53 -15.20
C ASP A 174 -14.59 -1.36 -14.34
N LEU A 175 -14.22 -1.70 -13.10
CA LEU A 175 -15.07 -2.45 -12.18
C LEU A 175 -16.32 -1.66 -11.76
N VAL A 176 -16.17 -0.37 -11.49
CA VAL A 176 -17.27 0.54 -11.18
C VAL A 176 -18.29 0.59 -12.32
N GLU A 177 -17.83 0.69 -13.58
CA GLU A 177 -18.75 0.70 -14.74
C GLU A 177 -19.52 -0.62 -14.88
N ILE A 178 -18.92 -1.77 -14.57
CA ILE A 178 -19.62 -3.05 -14.56
C ILE A 178 -20.70 -3.07 -13.47
N ILE A 179 -20.35 -2.60 -12.25
CA ILE A 179 -21.30 -2.59 -11.12
C ILE A 179 -22.45 -1.63 -11.38
N LYS A 180 -22.22 -0.46 -11.99
CA LYS A 180 -23.27 0.51 -12.38
C LYS A 180 -24.31 -0.11 -13.33
N LYS A 181 -23.88 -0.93 -14.29
CA LYS A 181 -24.79 -1.60 -15.26
C LYS A 181 -25.78 -2.57 -14.61
N LYS A 182 -25.59 -2.91 -13.33
CA LYS A 182 -26.49 -3.82 -12.58
C LYS A 182 -27.71 -3.12 -11.96
N GLU A 183 -27.82 -1.81 -12.13
CA GLU A 183 -28.97 -1.00 -11.68
C GLU A 183 -29.26 -1.07 -10.17
N TYR A 184 -28.21 -1.17 -9.34
CA TYR A 184 -28.33 -0.99 -7.91
C TYR A 184 -28.37 0.51 -7.56
N ASN A 185 -28.96 0.88 -6.42
CA ASN A 185 -28.84 2.25 -5.89
C ASN A 185 -27.45 2.45 -5.27
N ILE A 186 -26.50 2.94 -6.08
CA ILE A 186 -25.07 2.95 -5.75
C ILE A 186 -24.61 4.36 -5.37
N CYS A 187 -23.93 4.46 -4.22
CA CYS A 187 -23.11 5.60 -3.84
C CYS A 187 -21.63 5.23 -3.87
N ILE A 188 -20.88 5.81 -4.80
CA ILE A 188 -19.47 5.51 -5.02
C ILE A 188 -18.62 6.55 -4.32
N SER A 189 -17.75 6.09 -3.42
CA SER A 189 -16.67 6.89 -2.82
C SER A 189 -15.34 6.42 -3.40
N ASN A 190 -14.75 7.20 -4.32
CA ASN A 190 -13.39 6.93 -4.75
C ASN A 190 -12.44 7.20 -3.59
N THR A 191 -11.94 6.13 -2.99
CA THR A 191 -11.03 6.17 -1.84
C THR A 191 -9.60 5.76 -2.20
N ILE A 192 -9.28 5.63 -3.49
CA ILE A 192 -7.88 5.52 -3.94
C ILE A 192 -7.15 6.80 -3.51
N CYS A 193 -5.99 6.63 -2.86
CA CYS A 193 -5.21 7.77 -2.38
C CYS A 193 -4.63 8.57 -3.56
N ASN A 194 -4.71 9.90 -3.51
CA ASN A 194 -4.15 10.78 -4.54
C ASN A 194 -2.66 10.49 -4.80
N ALA A 195 -1.88 10.21 -3.74
CA ALA A 195 -0.49 9.83 -3.89
C ALA A 195 -0.30 8.51 -4.67
N THR A 196 -1.27 7.59 -4.59
CA THR A 196 -1.28 6.36 -5.41
C THR A 196 -1.56 6.67 -6.87
N GLU A 197 -2.56 7.48 -7.13
CA GLU A 197 -2.93 7.88 -8.50
C GLU A 197 -1.81 8.66 -9.19
N GLU A 198 -1.25 9.65 -8.51
CA GLU A 198 -0.11 10.44 -9.00
C GLU A 198 1.08 9.54 -9.36
N ARG A 199 1.44 8.62 -8.45
CA ARG A 199 2.54 7.69 -8.65
C ARG A 199 2.30 6.74 -9.82
N GLN A 200 1.09 6.21 -9.97
CA GLN A 200 0.74 5.35 -11.10
C GLN A 200 0.79 6.10 -12.43
N ASN A 201 0.32 7.34 -12.48
CA ASN A 201 0.35 8.17 -13.66
C ASN A 201 1.78 8.58 -14.03
N GLU A 202 2.61 8.93 -13.05
CA GLU A 202 4.01 9.27 -13.28
C GLU A 202 4.80 8.05 -13.77
N ALA A 203 4.65 6.89 -13.12
CA ALA A 203 5.30 5.64 -13.54
C ALA A 203 4.95 5.29 -14.99
N ARG A 204 3.67 5.36 -15.38
CA ARG A 204 3.23 5.13 -16.75
C ARG A 204 3.88 6.10 -17.73
N ARG A 205 3.93 7.39 -17.39
CA ARG A 205 4.54 8.41 -18.26
C ARG A 205 6.03 8.17 -18.48
N ILE A 206 6.76 7.81 -17.42
CA ILE A 206 8.19 7.50 -17.51
C ILE A 206 8.40 6.22 -18.34
N SER A 207 7.63 5.16 -18.06
CA SER A 207 7.77 3.87 -18.75
C SER A 207 7.58 3.96 -20.27
N ARG A 208 6.74 4.87 -20.75
CA ARG A 208 6.53 5.09 -22.20
C ARG A 208 7.74 5.72 -22.90
N ARG A 209 8.65 6.33 -22.14
CA ARG A 209 9.84 6.99 -22.67
C ARG A 209 11.11 6.16 -22.46
N ALA A 210 11.08 5.26 -21.48
CA ALA A 210 12.24 4.51 -21.04
C ALA A 210 12.44 3.23 -21.87
N ASP A 211 13.68 2.90 -22.19
CA ASP A 211 14.06 1.60 -22.75
C ASP A 211 14.07 0.52 -21.66
N ALA A 212 14.36 0.91 -20.42
CA ALA A 212 14.30 0.04 -19.25
C ALA A 212 13.69 0.76 -18.05
N MET A 213 12.92 0.03 -17.24
CA MET A 213 12.33 0.51 -16.00
C MET A 213 12.84 -0.26 -14.80
N ILE A 214 13.13 0.44 -13.71
CA ILE A 214 13.47 -0.15 -12.41
C ILE A 214 12.37 0.25 -11.44
N VAL A 215 11.69 -0.73 -10.86
CA VAL A 215 10.67 -0.56 -9.82
C VAL A 215 11.24 -1.08 -8.51
N ILE A 216 11.46 -0.17 -7.55
CA ILE A 216 12.09 -0.47 -6.28
C ILE A 216 11.03 -0.65 -5.19
N GLY A 217 11.13 -1.73 -4.44
CA GLY A 217 10.35 -1.96 -3.22
C GLY A 217 10.06 -3.42 -2.94
N ASP A 218 9.43 -3.67 -1.80
CA ASP A 218 9.16 -5.01 -1.31
C ASP A 218 8.01 -5.69 -2.10
N SER A 219 8.14 -6.99 -2.34
CA SER A 219 7.14 -7.80 -3.06
C SER A 219 5.83 -7.97 -2.28
N SER A 220 5.83 -7.78 -0.96
CA SER A 220 4.63 -7.77 -0.13
C SER A 220 3.83 -6.47 -0.28
N SER A 221 4.44 -5.38 -0.80
CA SER A 221 3.80 -4.10 -1.00
C SER A 221 2.82 -4.12 -2.18
N SER A 222 1.52 -3.96 -1.90
CA SER A 222 0.48 -3.85 -2.92
C SER A 222 0.75 -2.70 -3.89
N ASN A 223 1.15 -1.52 -3.38
CA ASN A 223 1.47 -0.38 -4.21
C ASN A 223 2.64 -0.66 -5.16
N THR A 224 3.73 -1.27 -4.68
CA THR A 224 4.90 -1.59 -5.52
C THR A 224 4.55 -2.58 -6.62
N ARG A 225 3.80 -3.63 -6.30
CA ARG A 225 3.33 -4.59 -7.31
C ARG A 225 2.49 -3.93 -8.40
N LYS A 226 1.59 -3.01 -8.04
CA LYS A 226 0.78 -2.27 -9.02
C LYS A 226 1.63 -1.37 -9.91
N LEU A 227 2.66 -0.72 -9.37
CA LEU A 227 3.62 0.05 -10.17
C LEU A 227 4.36 -0.85 -11.15
N TYR A 228 4.84 -2.01 -10.71
CA TYR A 228 5.52 -2.97 -11.57
C TYR A 228 4.59 -3.44 -12.71
N GLU A 229 3.34 -3.82 -12.40
CA GLU A 229 2.35 -4.21 -13.41
C GLU A 229 2.16 -3.11 -14.47
N ILE A 230 2.05 -1.84 -14.03
CA ILE A 230 1.88 -0.68 -14.91
C ILE A 230 3.13 -0.47 -15.78
N CYS A 231 4.32 -0.47 -15.17
CA CYS A 231 5.56 -0.28 -15.90
C CYS A 231 5.78 -1.40 -16.93
N LYS A 232 5.54 -2.66 -16.55
CA LYS A 232 5.69 -3.83 -17.43
C LYS A 232 4.75 -3.82 -18.64
N THR A 233 3.59 -3.18 -18.52
CA THR A 233 2.65 -3.02 -19.64
C THR A 233 3.17 -2.03 -20.68
N GLU A 234 3.90 -0.99 -20.26
CA GLU A 234 4.37 0.10 -21.13
C GLU A 234 5.85 -0.09 -21.57
N CYS A 235 6.66 -0.83 -20.78
CA CYS A 235 8.09 -1.08 -21.02
C CYS A 235 8.41 -2.55 -20.76
N GLN A 236 8.86 -3.29 -21.81
CA GLN A 236 9.15 -4.71 -21.68
C GLN A 236 10.32 -5.00 -20.74
N GLU A 237 11.37 -4.17 -20.78
CA GLU A 237 12.54 -4.30 -19.92
C GLU A 237 12.25 -3.62 -18.57
N THR A 238 11.41 -4.26 -17.75
CA THR A 238 11.06 -3.79 -16.41
C THR A 238 11.59 -4.72 -15.35
N PHE A 239 12.44 -4.18 -14.47
CA PHE A 239 13.07 -4.87 -13.36
C PHE A 239 12.34 -4.54 -12.06
N TYR A 240 12.04 -5.57 -11.26
CA TYR A 240 11.47 -5.44 -9.92
C TYR A 240 12.52 -5.83 -8.91
N ILE A 241 12.95 -4.89 -8.09
CA ILE A 241 14.02 -5.11 -7.10
C ILE A 241 13.62 -4.57 -5.73
N GLN A 242 14.12 -5.19 -4.67
CA GLN A 242 13.97 -4.68 -3.32
C GLN A 242 15.12 -3.76 -2.93
N THR A 243 16.36 -4.17 -3.27
CA THR A 243 17.60 -3.43 -3.03
C THR A 243 18.49 -3.50 -4.27
N LEU A 244 19.60 -2.77 -4.29
CA LEU A 244 20.56 -2.77 -5.39
C LEU A 244 21.10 -4.17 -5.71
N SER A 245 21.23 -5.05 -4.73
CA SER A 245 21.74 -6.42 -4.92
C SER A 245 20.84 -7.27 -5.83
N GLY A 246 19.56 -6.91 -5.98
CA GLY A 246 18.63 -7.56 -6.90
C GLY A 246 18.74 -7.06 -8.35
N LEU A 247 19.63 -6.11 -8.66
CA LEU A 247 19.78 -5.52 -9.98
C LEU A 247 21.08 -5.93 -10.66
N GLU A 248 20.98 -6.64 -11.77
CA GLU A 248 22.10 -6.91 -12.67
C GLU A 248 22.35 -5.68 -13.58
N LEU A 249 23.22 -4.77 -13.14
CA LEU A 249 23.51 -3.51 -13.84
C LEU A 249 23.95 -3.70 -15.31
N ASP A 250 24.56 -4.85 -15.64
CA ASP A 250 25.00 -5.14 -16.99
C ASP A 250 23.84 -5.31 -18.00
N LYS A 251 22.65 -5.67 -17.54
CA LYS A 251 21.42 -5.74 -18.35
C LYS A 251 20.93 -4.35 -18.82
N LEU A 252 21.41 -3.28 -18.18
CA LEU A 252 21.03 -1.91 -18.54
C LEU A 252 21.97 -1.29 -19.60
N LYS A 253 23.03 -1.98 -20.03
CA LYS A 253 24.06 -1.40 -20.93
C LYS A 253 23.52 -0.99 -22.30
N SER A 254 22.51 -1.68 -22.81
CA SER A 254 21.88 -1.39 -24.12
C SER A 254 20.83 -0.28 -24.06
N SER A 255 20.45 0.18 -22.87
CA SER A 255 19.40 1.19 -22.70
C SER A 255 19.99 2.60 -22.76
N ASP A 256 19.37 3.49 -23.53
CA ASP A 256 19.73 4.91 -23.61
C ASP A 256 18.94 5.76 -22.58
N CYS A 257 17.71 5.34 -22.28
CA CYS A 257 16.86 6.00 -21.26
C CYS A 257 16.39 4.97 -20.23
N ILE A 258 16.75 5.18 -18.96
CA ILE A 258 16.34 4.33 -17.85
C ILE A 258 15.44 5.10 -16.90
N GLY A 259 14.23 4.58 -16.66
CA GLY A 259 13.31 5.09 -15.68
C GLY A 259 13.45 4.36 -14.35
N ILE A 260 13.38 5.10 -13.25
CA ILE A 260 13.38 4.56 -11.88
C ILE A 260 12.16 5.06 -11.15
N THR A 261 11.39 4.16 -10.55
CA THR A 261 10.30 4.48 -9.63
C THR A 261 10.38 3.59 -8.39
N ALA A 262 9.69 3.98 -7.32
CA ALA A 262 9.69 3.21 -6.09
C ALA A 262 8.32 3.20 -5.41
N GLY A 263 8.05 2.13 -4.66
CA GLY A 263 6.84 2.00 -3.87
C GLY A 263 6.75 3.01 -2.73
N ALA A 264 5.52 3.24 -2.26
CA ALA A 264 5.23 4.16 -1.15
C ALA A 264 5.81 3.73 0.21
N SER A 265 6.31 2.51 0.31
CA SER A 265 6.96 1.94 1.49
C SER A 265 8.47 1.73 1.30
N THR A 266 9.07 2.31 0.26
CA THR A 266 10.50 2.19 -0.04
C THR A 266 11.28 3.35 0.59
N PRO A 267 12.25 3.09 1.48
CA PRO A 267 13.09 4.12 2.08
C PRO A 267 13.94 4.88 1.05
N ASN A 268 14.19 6.17 1.32
CA ASN A 268 14.91 7.03 0.39
C ASN A 268 16.38 6.61 0.18
N ASN A 269 17.05 6.10 1.22
CA ASN A 269 18.42 5.60 1.13
C ASN A 269 18.57 4.46 0.10
N ILE A 270 17.58 3.54 0.01
CA ILE A 270 17.58 2.47 -0.99
C ILE A 270 17.41 3.04 -2.39
N ILE A 271 16.53 4.03 -2.55
CA ILE A 271 16.27 4.70 -3.83
C ILE A 271 17.55 5.42 -4.31
N GLU A 272 18.19 6.19 -3.44
CA GLU A 272 19.41 6.93 -3.73
C GLU A 272 20.57 6.01 -4.08
N GLU A 273 20.70 4.89 -3.36
CA GLU A 273 21.72 3.87 -3.65
C GLU A 273 21.55 3.33 -5.08
N VAL A 274 20.35 2.89 -5.44
CA VAL A 274 20.08 2.38 -6.79
C VAL A 274 20.30 3.46 -7.84
N TYR A 275 19.75 4.65 -7.65
CA TYR A 275 19.86 5.77 -8.59
C TYR A 275 21.32 6.16 -8.85
N THR A 276 22.12 6.30 -7.79
CA THR A 276 23.52 6.67 -7.89
C THR A 276 24.35 5.62 -8.61
N ASN A 277 24.12 4.32 -8.31
CA ASN A 277 24.86 3.24 -8.94
C ASN A 277 24.49 3.08 -10.42
N VAL A 278 23.21 3.20 -10.78
CA VAL A 278 22.77 3.20 -12.18
C VAL A 278 23.39 4.35 -12.96
N ARG A 279 23.35 5.58 -12.42
CA ARG A 279 23.99 6.74 -13.08
C ARG A 279 25.49 6.56 -13.25
N ARG A 280 26.21 6.10 -12.22
CA ARG A 280 27.66 5.88 -12.30
C ARG A 280 28.02 4.85 -13.37
N LYS A 281 27.28 3.73 -13.44
CA LYS A 281 27.53 2.69 -14.45
C LYS A 281 27.37 3.21 -15.87
N LEU A 282 26.32 4.02 -16.11
CA LEU A 282 26.06 4.57 -17.43
C LEU A 282 27.04 5.67 -17.85
N CYS A 283 27.61 6.41 -16.88
CA CYS A 283 28.60 7.46 -17.18
C CYS A 283 30.01 6.90 -17.41
N THR A 284 30.34 5.70 -16.89
CA THR A 284 31.66 5.07 -17.06
C THR A 284 31.79 4.34 -18.41
N ASP A 285 30.70 3.97 -19.06
CA ASP A 285 30.68 3.29 -20.37
C ASP A 285 30.82 4.28 -21.57
N VAL A 286 31.11 5.56 -21.33
CA VAL A 286 31.31 6.62 -22.37
C VAL A 286 32.80 6.92 -22.60
N ARG A 287 33.71 5.99 -22.26
CA ARG A 287 35.15 6.14 -22.61
C ARG A 287 35.57 5.10 -23.64
#